data_554c5f15a72e2e31dafbda3451e49473
#
_entry.id   554c5f15a72e2e31dafbda3451e49473
#
_cell.length_a   1.000
_cell.length_b   1.000
_cell.length_c   1.000
_cell.angle_alpha   90.00
_cell.angle_beta   90.00
_cell.angle_gamma   90.00
#
_symmetry.space_group_name_H-M   'P 1'
#
loop_
_entity.id
_entity.type
_entity.pdbx_description
1 polymer ?
#
loop_
_entity_poly.entity_id
_entity_poly.type
_entity_poly.pdbx_seq_one_letter_code
_entity_poly.pdbx_strand_id
1 'polypeptide(L)'
;AYPTSDWTWDDLEAAAKQIHEKLGIYGFSYGIKADAYDYEMYLWSNNTSYVGKDGKMDGYLNSPESVATFTMFQDMQKDGYALAGEKGGRNEFSAQKSAMFIYGAWSINAFNEAGLNYGVVEIPAFAGSGHDSVSNLSTSGLAMSKDSKNKEAAWEFIKYWTGVELNKKRLGYEMSPHKSVVESEKIMEDPVYAPFYKMLEQSVGYTPTIFLTDKWSYISDELSLSFEEIFNPNTLEDPQTVLDAVVAEQ
;
A
#
# COMPACT_ATOMS: atom_id res chain seq x y z
N ALA A 1 -9.54 16.30 14.42
CA ALA A 1 -9.58 16.71 13.01
C ALA A 1 -9.53 15.44 12.14
N TYR A 2 -10.08 15.50 10.92
CA TYR A 2 -9.90 14.43 9.94
C TYR A 2 -8.52 14.55 9.29
N PRO A 3 -7.92 13.45 8.80
CA PRO A 3 -6.71 13.49 7.99
C PRO A 3 -6.86 14.43 6.79
N THR A 4 -5.75 15.09 6.44
CA THR A 4 -5.64 15.98 5.28
C THR A 4 -4.41 15.58 4.46
N SER A 5 -4.30 16.04 3.22
CA SER A 5 -3.21 15.70 2.30
C SER A 5 -1.82 16.21 2.73
N ASP A 6 -1.76 17.11 3.70
CA ASP A 6 -0.52 17.65 4.27
C ASP A 6 -0.06 16.95 5.56
N TRP A 7 -0.78 15.89 5.98
CA TRP A 7 -0.36 15.11 7.14
C TRP A 7 0.98 14.41 6.90
N THR A 8 1.76 14.40 7.96
CA THR A 8 2.94 13.55 8.11
C THR A 8 2.59 12.27 8.88
N TRP A 9 3.51 11.31 8.93
CA TRP A 9 3.37 10.15 9.80
C TRP A 9 3.28 10.54 11.27
N ASP A 10 3.97 11.60 11.70
CA ASP A 10 3.87 12.13 13.08
C ASP A 10 2.44 12.60 13.40
N ASP A 11 1.74 13.22 12.43
CA ASP A 11 0.35 13.64 12.58
C ASP A 11 -0.59 12.44 12.68
N LEU A 12 -0.36 11.40 11.86
CA LEU A 12 -1.12 10.15 11.92
C LEU A 12 -0.94 9.47 13.28
N GLU A 13 0.29 9.34 13.76
CA GLU A 13 0.59 8.76 15.07
C GLU A 13 -0.10 9.52 16.20
N ALA A 14 0.03 10.84 16.20
CA ALA A 14 -0.61 11.70 17.22
C ALA A 14 -2.14 11.53 17.21
N ALA A 15 -2.74 11.46 16.03
CA ALA A 15 -4.18 11.21 15.87
C ALA A 15 -4.57 9.80 16.32
N ALA A 16 -3.81 8.78 15.93
CA ALA A 16 -4.06 7.40 16.30
C ALA A 16 -4.04 7.21 17.83
N LYS A 17 -3.05 7.76 18.49
CA LYS A 17 -2.94 7.78 19.95
C LYS A 17 -4.13 8.46 20.61
N GLN A 18 -4.51 9.64 20.12
CA GLN A 18 -5.66 10.38 20.65
C GLN A 18 -6.98 9.63 20.47
N ILE A 19 -7.16 8.94 19.34
CA ILE A 19 -8.35 8.12 19.06
C ILE A 19 -8.39 6.94 20.05
N HIS A 20 -7.28 6.25 20.22
CA HIS A 20 -7.18 5.15 21.16
C HIS A 20 -7.52 5.58 22.59
N GLU A 21 -6.93 6.65 23.08
CA GLU A 21 -7.16 7.20 24.42
C GLU A 21 -8.64 7.60 24.65
N LYS A 22 -9.29 8.18 23.64
CA LYS A 22 -10.66 8.70 23.79
C LYS A 22 -11.76 7.69 23.52
N LEU A 23 -11.54 6.76 22.58
CA LEU A 23 -12.57 5.86 22.07
C LEU A 23 -12.33 4.38 22.43
N GLY A 24 -11.12 4.03 22.86
CA GLY A 24 -10.76 2.65 23.20
C GLY A 24 -10.68 1.69 22.00
N ILE A 25 -10.61 2.23 20.77
CA ILE A 25 -10.36 1.46 19.55
C ILE A 25 -8.91 1.71 19.09
N TYR A 26 -8.43 0.90 18.14
CA TYR A 26 -7.14 1.19 17.52
C TYR A 26 -7.23 2.45 16.66
N GLY A 27 -6.24 3.33 16.76
CA GLY A 27 -6.17 4.51 15.90
C GLY A 27 -5.76 4.18 14.49
N PHE A 28 -4.90 3.16 14.32
CA PHE A 28 -4.39 2.70 13.04
C PHE A 28 -4.30 1.18 12.98
N SER A 29 -4.44 0.60 11.79
CA SER A 29 -4.16 -0.81 11.55
C SER A 29 -3.41 -1.01 10.23
N TYR A 30 -2.53 -2.03 10.21
CA TYR A 30 -1.68 -2.37 9.07
C TYR A 30 -1.49 -3.89 8.95
N GLY A 31 -0.78 -4.38 7.93
CA GLY A 31 -0.62 -5.82 7.72
C GLY A 31 0.49 -6.44 8.56
N ILE A 32 0.21 -7.56 9.23
CA ILE A 32 1.22 -8.39 9.89
C ILE A 32 1.97 -9.30 8.89
N LYS A 33 1.22 -9.84 7.94
CA LYS A 33 1.71 -10.61 6.78
C LYS A 33 1.46 -9.79 5.53
N ALA A 34 2.15 -8.68 5.41
CA ALA A 34 2.06 -7.92 4.20
C ALA A 34 2.86 -8.61 3.10
N ASP A 35 2.32 -8.62 1.91
CA ASP A 35 3.12 -8.83 0.73
C ASP A 35 4.26 -7.79 0.74
N ALA A 36 5.49 -8.24 0.53
CA ALA A 36 6.64 -7.35 0.48
C ALA A 36 6.41 -6.20 -0.52
N TYR A 37 5.66 -6.44 -1.60
CA TYR A 37 5.24 -5.44 -2.55
C TYR A 37 4.47 -4.27 -1.90
N ASP A 38 3.63 -4.53 -0.91
CA ASP A 38 2.81 -3.50 -0.25
C ASP A 38 3.62 -2.56 0.64
N TYR A 39 4.77 -3.00 1.18
CA TYR A 39 5.61 -2.18 2.05
C TYR A 39 6.66 -1.36 1.30
N GLU A 40 6.98 -1.71 0.06
CA GLU A 40 8.03 -1.04 -0.70
C GLU A 40 7.75 0.46 -0.90
N MET A 41 6.48 0.84 -1.02
CA MET A 41 6.07 2.23 -1.15
C MET A 41 6.45 3.09 0.06
N TYR A 42 6.46 2.54 1.25
CA TYR A 42 6.88 3.27 2.45
C TYR A 42 8.39 3.54 2.44
N LEU A 43 9.17 2.58 1.95
CA LEU A 43 10.61 2.77 1.79
C LEU A 43 10.92 3.86 0.77
N TRP A 44 10.27 3.85 -0.40
CA TRP A 44 10.41 4.91 -1.38
C TRP A 44 10.01 6.27 -0.81
N SER A 45 8.92 6.33 -0.05
CA SER A 45 8.45 7.55 0.59
C SER A 45 9.44 8.06 1.66
N ASN A 46 10.30 7.21 2.17
CA ASN A 46 11.38 7.56 3.12
C ASN A 46 12.78 7.49 2.49
N ASN A 47 12.90 7.74 1.18
CA ASN A 47 14.16 7.85 0.44
C ASN A 47 15.04 6.59 0.38
N THR A 48 14.46 5.41 0.51
CA THR A 48 15.14 4.12 0.37
C THR A 48 14.35 3.13 -0.46
N SER A 49 14.76 1.86 -0.54
CA SER A 49 14.12 0.78 -1.29
C SER A 49 14.58 -0.57 -0.76
N TYR A 50 14.00 -1.68 -1.23
CA TYR A 50 14.56 -3.00 -0.92
C TYR A 50 15.89 -3.23 -1.61
N VAL A 51 15.99 -2.80 -2.87
CA VAL A 51 17.14 -3.06 -3.73
C VAL A 51 17.54 -1.77 -4.42
N GLY A 52 18.82 -1.47 -4.41
CA GLY A 52 19.38 -0.34 -5.14
C GLY A 52 19.45 -0.60 -6.65
N LYS A 53 19.74 0.45 -7.41
CA LYS A 53 19.95 0.35 -8.87
C LYS A 53 21.13 -0.52 -9.27
N ASP A 54 22.03 -0.81 -8.32
CA ASP A 54 23.16 -1.71 -8.47
C ASP A 54 22.82 -3.19 -8.20
N GLY A 55 21.54 -3.48 -7.86
CA GLY A 55 21.03 -4.81 -7.57
C GLY A 55 21.33 -5.32 -6.16
N LYS A 56 21.83 -4.47 -5.27
CA LYS A 56 22.16 -4.84 -3.88
C LYS A 56 21.05 -4.46 -2.92
N MET A 57 20.90 -5.27 -1.85
CA MET A 57 20.04 -4.94 -0.71
C MET A 57 20.81 -4.18 0.37
N ASP A 58 22.12 -4.44 0.50
CA ASP A 58 22.95 -3.80 1.50
C ASP A 58 23.02 -2.28 1.33
N GLY A 59 22.77 -1.56 2.42
CA GLY A 59 22.66 -0.09 2.43
C GLY A 59 21.35 0.48 1.88
N TYR A 60 20.42 -0.39 1.48
CA TYR A 60 19.05 -0.02 1.07
C TYR A 60 18.02 -0.63 2.01
N LEU A 61 17.87 -1.96 2.01
CA LEU A 61 16.93 -2.65 2.89
C LEU A 61 17.27 -2.42 4.38
N ASN A 62 18.53 -2.45 4.73
CA ASN A 62 19.03 -2.25 6.10
C ASN A 62 19.52 -0.81 6.36
N SER A 63 19.16 0.15 5.50
CA SER A 63 19.49 1.57 5.69
C SER A 63 18.81 2.14 6.94
N PRO A 64 19.34 3.23 7.51
CA PRO A 64 18.68 3.91 8.64
C PRO A 64 17.23 4.31 8.35
N GLU A 65 16.92 4.73 7.12
CA GLU A 65 15.58 5.11 6.68
C GLU A 65 14.64 3.92 6.64
N SER A 66 15.11 2.76 6.15
CA SER A 66 14.34 1.52 6.15
C SER A 66 14.04 1.05 7.58
N VAL A 67 15.07 0.97 8.41
CA VAL A 67 14.93 0.58 9.82
C VAL A 67 13.98 1.53 10.55
N ALA A 68 14.11 2.84 10.35
CA ALA A 68 13.21 3.83 10.96
C ALA A 68 11.75 3.62 10.51
N THR A 69 11.52 3.29 9.23
CA THR A 69 10.17 3.00 8.71
C THR A 69 9.53 1.82 9.43
N PHE A 70 10.22 0.69 9.55
CA PHE A 70 9.68 -0.49 10.23
C PHE A 70 9.57 -0.30 11.74
N THR A 71 10.52 0.42 12.35
CA THR A 71 10.47 0.77 13.77
C THR A 71 9.24 1.63 14.09
N MET A 72 8.91 2.61 13.26
CA MET A 72 7.71 3.43 13.41
C MET A 72 6.44 2.57 13.50
N PHE A 73 6.24 1.63 12.58
CA PHE A 73 5.08 0.72 12.63
C PHE A 73 5.09 -0.16 13.89
N GLN A 74 6.26 -0.69 14.24
CA GLN A 74 6.41 -1.54 15.43
C GLN A 74 6.14 -0.76 16.72
N ASP A 75 6.62 0.48 16.84
CA ASP A 75 6.45 1.31 18.03
C ASP A 75 4.99 1.71 18.23
N MET A 76 4.26 2.05 17.17
CA MET A 76 2.81 2.28 17.25
C MET A 76 2.06 1.06 17.84
N GLN A 77 2.52 -0.15 17.53
CA GLN A 77 1.94 -1.38 18.08
C GLN A 77 2.38 -1.63 19.52
N LYS A 78 3.66 -1.42 19.86
CA LYS A 78 4.17 -1.51 21.24
C LYS A 78 3.44 -0.56 22.18
N ASP A 79 3.16 0.63 21.71
CA ASP A 79 2.42 1.66 22.45
C ASP A 79 0.91 1.39 22.53
N GLY A 80 0.40 0.38 21.80
CA GLY A 80 -0.96 -0.17 21.92
C GLY A 80 -2.03 0.59 21.14
N TYR A 81 -1.72 1.64 20.41
CA TYR A 81 -2.70 2.41 19.62
C TYR A 81 -2.80 1.99 18.14
N ALA A 82 -1.93 1.09 17.70
CA ALA A 82 -2.06 0.46 16.40
C ALA A 82 -2.10 -1.08 16.52
N LEU A 83 -2.59 -1.73 15.47
CA LEU A 83 -2.70 -3.19 15.40
C LEU A 83 -2.15 -3.69 14.06
N ALA A 84 -1.20 -4.61 14.13
CA ALA A 84 -0.84 -5.44 12.99
C ALA A 84 -1.90 -6.51 12.80
N GLY A 85 -2.68 -6.41 11.74
CA GLY A 85 -3.81 -7.28 11.44
C GLY A 85 -3.64 -8.06 10.15
N GLU A 86 -4.54 -9.00 9.91
CA GLU A 86 -4.62 -9.67 8.63
C GLU A 86 -5.16 -8.75 7.53
N LYS A 87 -4.83 -9.03 6.26
CA LYS A 87 -5.31 -8.27 5.10
C LYS A 87 -5.10 -6.75 5.21
N GLY A 88 -3.91 -6.35 5.66
CA GLY A 88 -3.52 -4.94 5.70
C GLY A 88 -4.34 -4.07 6.67
N GLY A 89 -4.96 -4.66 7.70
CA GLY A 89 -5.81 -3.93 8.64
C GLY A 89 -7.24 -3.68 8.17
N ARG A 90 -7.60 -4.16 6.97
CA ARG A 90 -8.94 -3.98 6.39
C ARG A 90 -10.06 -4.57 7.26
N ASN A 91 -9.82 -5.74 7.86
CA ASN A 91 -10.82 -6.41 8.69
C ASN A 91 -11.16 -5.58 9.93
N GLU A 92 -10.15 -5.02 10.56
CA GLU A 92 -10.26 -4.17 11.75
C GLU A 92 -11.01 -2.88 11.43
N PHE A 93 -10.69 -2.23 10.30
CA PHE A 93 -11.40 -1.05 9.84
C PHE A 93 -12.87 -1.35 9.50
N SER A 94 -13.13 -2.41 8.74
CA SER A 94 -14.51 -2.81 8.38
C SER A 94 -15.36 -3.15 9.60
N ALA A 95 -14.73 -3.70 10.64
CA ALA A 95 -15.38 -4.00 11.93
C ALA A 95 -15.46 -2.79 12.87
N GLN A 96 -15.03 -1.60 12.43
CA GLN A 96 -14.96 -0.36 13.21
C GLN A 96 -14.11 -0.49 14.50
N LYS A 97 -13.12 -1.38 14.48
CA LYS A 97 -12.15 -1.59 15.57
C LYS A 97 -10.88 -0.77 15.37
N SER A 98 -10.67 -0.25 14.15
CA SER A 98 -9.61 0.68 13.79
C SER A 98 -10.19 1.89 13.08
N ALA A 99 -9.65 3.06 13.37
CA ALA A 99 -10.11 4.32 12.78
C ALA A 99 -9.46 4.64 11.44
N MET A 100 -8.24 4.17 11.21
CA MET A 100 -7.47 4.45 9.99
C MET A 100 -6.74 3.20 9.53
N PHE A 101 -6.55 3.06 8.22
CA PHE A 101 -5.69 2.05 7.60
C PHE A 101 -5.33 2.47 6.17
N ILE A 102 -4.34 1.83 5.58
CA ILE A 102 -3.91 2.11 4.20
C ILE A 102 -4.20 0.88 3.35
N TYR A 103 -4.95 1.09 2.25
CA TYR A 103 -5.36 -0.01 1.38
C TYR A 103 -5.73 0.48 -0.03
N GLY A 104 -6.06 -0.45 -0.92
CA GLY A 104 -6.37 -0.15 -2.31
C GLY A 104 -7.84 0.21 -2.58
N ALA A 105 -8.05 0.94 -3.69
CA ALA A 105 -9.38 1.42 -4.13
C ALA A 105 -10.42 0.30 -4.35
N TRP A 106 -10.01 -0.94 -4.57
CA TRP A 106 -10.91 -2.11 -4.72
C TRP A 106 -11.76 -2.41 -3.49
N SER A 107 -11.49 -1.79 -2.34
CA SER A 107 -12.29 -1.95 -1.12
C SER A 107 -13.46 -0.99 -1.03
N ILE A 108 -13.48 0.07 -1.82
CA ILE A 108 -14.47 1.16 -1.76
C ILE A 108 -15.90 0.62 -1.90
N ASN A 109 -16.13 -0.24 -2.89
CA ASN A 109 -17.47 -0.79 -3.11
C ASN A 109 -17.96 -1.61 -1.90
N ALA A 110 -17.11 -2.44 -1.32
CA ALA A 110 -17.47 -3.23 -0.14
C ALA A 110 -17.79 -2.34 1.07
N PHE A 111 -17.09 -1.23 1.25
CA PHE A 111 -17.36 -0.28 2.33
C PHE A 111 -18.68 0.46 2.12
N ASN A 112 -18.97 0.86 0.88
CA ASN A 112 -20.24 1.47 0.53
C ASN A 112 -21.43 0.52 0.74
N GLU A 113 -21.30 -0.74 0.31
CA GLU A 113 -22.32 -1.78 0.53
C GLU A 113 -22.54 -2.07 2.02
N ALA A 114 -21.49 -1.99 2.84
CA ALA A 114 -21.57 -2.13 4.29
C ALA A 114 -22.12 -0.87 4.99
N GLY A 115 -22.35 0.22 4.27
CA GLY A 115 -22.84 1.48 4.84
C GLY A 115 -21.83 2.17 5.77
N LEU A 116 -20.55 1.95 5.59
CA LEU A 116 -19.51 2.61 6.39
C LEU A 116 -19.44 4.09 6.05
N ASN A 117 -19.31 4.93 7.07
CA ASN A 117 -19.01 6.34 6.92
C ASN A 117 -17.50 6.55 7.02
N TYR A 118 -16.85 6.82 5.89
CA TYR A 118 -15.40 6.97 5.79
C TYR A 118 -15.01 8.08 4.83
N GLY A 119 -13.78 8.54 4.92
CA GLY A 119 -13.13 9.41 3.95
C GLY A 119 -11.85 8.78 3.44
N VAL A 120 -11.31 9.34 2.36
CA VAL A 120 -10.06 8.92 1.75
C VAL A 120 -9.14 10.13 1.63
N VAL A 121 -7.86 9.92 1.86
CA VAL A 121 -6.81 10.93 1.75
C VAL A 121 -5.53 10.26 1.26
N GLU A 122 -4.60 11.03 0.74
CA GLU A 122 -3.26 10.57 0.37
C GLU A 122 -2.51 9.99 1.58
N ILE A 123 -1.57 9.09 1.34
CA ILE A 123 -0.72 8.50 2.38
C ILE A 123 0.13 9.63 3.00
N PRO A 124 0.29 9.67 4.33
CA PRO A 124 1.08 10.70 5.00
C PRO A 124 2.54 10.71 4.53
N ALA A 125 3.12 11.89 4.41
CA ALA A 125 4.53 12.05 4.08
C ALA A 125 5.43 11.75 5.28
N PHE A 126 6.65 11.28 5.05
CA PHE A 126 7.68 11.20 6.09
C PHE A 126 8.27 12.61 6.34
N ALA A 127 8.27 13.03 7.59
CA ALA A 127 8.89 14.29 7.98
C ALA A 127 10.37 14.29 7.58
N GLY A 128 10.79 15.30 6.81
CA GLY A 128 12.19 15.42 6.36
C GLY A 128 12.55 14.65 5.08
N SER A 129 11.64 13.87 4.47
CA SER A 129 11.89 13.22 3.19
C SER A 129 12.14 14.19 2.04
N GLY A 130 11.54 15.38 2.13
CA GLY A 130 11.63 16.43 1.10
C GLY A 130 10.68 16.25 -0.08
N HIS A 131 9.78 15.26 -0.02
CA HIS A 131 8.76 15.01 -1.04
C HIS A 131 7.51 14.38 -0.42
N ASP A 132 6.42 14.38 -1.19
CA ASP A 132 5.19 13.68 -0.83
C ASP A 132 5.40 12.17 -0.84
N SER A 133 4.57 11.44 -0.09
CA SER A 133 4.54 9.98 -0.14
C SER A 133 4.13 9.47 -1.52
N VAL A 134 4.60 8.29 -1.85
CA VAL A 134 4.27 7.57 -3.08
C VAL A 134 3.52 6.28 -2.77
N SER A 135 2.87 5.72 -3.75
CA SER A 135 2.11 4.47 -3.63
C SER A 135 2.60 3.43 -4.62
N ASN A 136 2.40 2.18 -4.29
CA ASN A 136 2.53 1.10 -5.27
C ASN A 136 1.54 1.30 -6.40
N LEU A 137 2.02 1.10 -7.62
CA LEU A 137 1.24 1.09 -8.82
C LEU A 137 1.08 -0.34 -9.32
N SER A 138 -0.11 -0.92 -9.10
CA SER A 138 -0.44 -2.25 -9.61
C SER A 138 -1.47 -2.16 -10.74
N THR A 139 -1.23 -2.89 -11.81
CA THR A 139 -2.16 -3.02 -12.92
C THR A 139 -2.43 -4.48 -13.22
N SER A 140 -3.69 -4.78 -13.56
CA SER A 140 -4.08 -6.11 -14.05
C SER A 140 -4.30 -6.07 -15.55
N GLY A 141 -3.81 -7.07 -16.26
CA GLY A 141 -3.96 -7.20 -17.70
C GLY A 141 -4.60 -8.52 -18.08
N LEU A 142 -5.21 -8.57 -19.27
CA LEU A 142 -5.66 -9.81 -19.89
C LEU A 142 -4.64 -10.28 -20.90
N ALA A 143 -4.29 -11.55 -20.84
CA ALA A 143 -3.43 -12.20 -21.81
C ALA A 143 -4.15 -13.36 -22.49
N MET A 144 -3.83 -13.59 -23.75
CA MET A 144 -4.33 -14.71 -24.52
C MET A 144 -3.24 -15.77 -24.66
N SER A 145 -3.56 -17.03 -24.36
CA SER A 145 -2.62 -18.13 -24.60
C SER A 145 -2.26 -18.20 -26.09
N LYS A 146 -0.98 -18.35 -26.39
CA LYS A 146 -0.48 -18.56 -27.77
C LYS A 146 -1.08 -19.81 -28.43
N ASP A 147 -1.46 -20.81 -27.63
CA ASP A 147 -1.99 -22.09 -28.07
C ASP A 147 -3.53 -22.15 -28.09
N SER A 148 -4.18 -20.99 -27.77
CA SER A 148 -5.65 -20.90 -27.84
C SER A 148 -6.15 -21.24 -29.26
N LYS A 149 -7.18 -22.06 -29.32
CA LYS A 149 -7.88 -22.39 -30.58
C LYS A 149 -9.00 -21.41 -30.91
N ASN A 150 -9.30 -20.47 -29.99
CA ASN A 150 -10.36 -19.47 -30.12
C ASN A 150 -9.79 -18.03 -30.04
N LYS A 151 -8.71 -17.78 -30.77
CA LYS A 151 -7.95 -16.49 -30.67
C LYS A 151 -8.81 -15.28 -31.02
N GLU A 152 -9.64 -15.39 -32.06
CA GLU A 152 -10.52 -14.30 -32.49
C GLU A 152 -11.54 -13.94 -31.38
N ALA A 153 -12.21 -14.94 -30.82
CA ALA A 153 -13.18 -14.73 -29.74
C ALA A 153 -12.49 -14.17 -28.47
N ALA A 154 -11.31 -14.69 -28.12
CA ALA A 154 -10.54 -14.18 -27.00
C ALA A 154 -10.11 -12.73 -27.21
N TRP A 155 -9.73 -12.36 -28.44
CA TRP A 155 -9.38 -10.98 -28.77
C TRP A 155 -10.58 -10.02 -28.70
N GLU A 156 -11.75 -10.45 -29.18
CA GLU A 156 -12.99 -9.66 -29.04
C GLU A 156 -13.35 -9.44 -27.57
N PHE A 157 -13.16 -10.47 -26.71
CA PHE A 157 -13.37 -10.33 -25.28
C PHE A 157 -12.36 -9.35 -24.65
N ILE A 158 -11.07 -9.42 -24.98
CA ILE A 158 -10.05 -8.49 -24.50
C ILE A 158 -10.41 -7.05 -24.87
N LYS A 159 -10.76 -6.80 -26.14
CA LYS A 159 -11.19 -5.47 -26.61
C LYS A 159 -12.41 -4.94 -25.84
N TYR A 160 -13.40 -5.80 -25.63
CA TYR A 160 -14.58 -5.43 -24.85
C TYR A 160 -14.21 -5.10 -23.39
N TRP A 161 -13.41 -5.96 -22.75
CA TRP A 161 -13.01 -5.82 -21.35
C TRP A 161 -12.19 -4.57 -21.11
N THR A 162 -11.26 -4.27 -22.02
CA THR A 162 -10.40 -3.09 -21.91
C THR A 162 -11.02 -1.83 -22.54
N GLY A 163 -12.21 -1.91 -23.07
CA GLY A 163 -12.89 -0.79 -23.73
C GLY A 163 -13.42 0.25 -22.75
N VAL A 164 -13.55 1.49 -23.23
CA VAL A 164 -14.01 2.66 -22.45
C VAL A 164 -15.38 2.41 -21.81
N GLU A 165 -16.34 1.87 -22.55
CA GLU A 165 -17.71 1.65 -22.06
C GLU A 165 -17.77 0.67 -20.89
N LEU A 166 -16.98 -0.41 -20.92
CA LEU A 166 -16.93 -1.32 -19.80
C LEU A 166 -16.17 -0.71 -18.60
N ASN A 167 -15.10 0.03 -18.87
CA ASN A 167 -14.36 0.72 -17.80
C ASN A 167 -15.23 1.73 -17.05
N LYS A 168 -16.12 2.46 -17.73
CA LYS A 168 -17.12 3.31 -17.07
C LYS A 168 -18.03 2.51 -16.14
N LYS A 169 -18.51 1.35 -16.57
CA LYS A 169 -19.39 0.48 -15.76
C LYS A 169 -18.71 -0.16 -14.57
N ARG A 170 -17.37 -0.24 -14.58
CA ARG A 170 -16.55 -0.85 -13.54
C ARG A 170 -16.03 0.16 -12.51
N LEU A 171 -16.32 1.44 -12.70
CA LEU A 171 -16.05 2.44 -11.66
C LEU A 171 -16.75 2.03 -10.36
N GLY A 172 -16.05 2.16 -9.24
CA GLY A 172 -16.50 1.66 -7.94
C GLY A 172 -15.89 0.32 -7.54
N TYR A 173 -15.50 -0.51 -8.52
CA TYR A 173 -14.81 -1.78 -8.29
C TYR A 173 -13.29 -1.67 -8.50
N GLU A 174 -12.88 -0.79 -9.40
CA GLU A 174 -11.48 -0.55 -9.72
C GLU A 174 -11.28 0.83 -10.37
N MET A 175 -10.05 1.29 -10.38
CA MET A 175 -9.66 2.53 -11.05
C MET A 175 -9.60 2.30 -12.57
N SER A 176 -10.08 3.25 -13.36
CA SER A 176 -9.97 3.18 -14.80
C SER A 176 -8.59 3.63 -15.28
N PRO A 177 -7.92 2.86 -16.17
CA PRO A 177 -6.69 3.31 -16.82
C PRO A 177 -6.94 4.29 -17.98
N HIS A 178 -8.19 4.55 -18.35
CA HIS A 178 -8.55 5.45 -19.44
C HIS A 178 -8.68 6.90 -18.95
N LYS A 179 -7.82 7.78 -19.40
CA LYS A 179 -7.89 9.23 -19.14
C LYS A 179 -9.26 9.81 -19.53
N SER A 180 -9.79 9.39 -20.68
CA SER A 180 -11.11 9.84 -21.15
C SER A 180 -12.27 9.45 -20.22
N VAL A 181 -12.15 8.32 -19.50
CA VAL A 181 -13.13 7.93 -18.47
C VAL A 181 -12.98 8.83 -17.25
N VAL A 182 -11.74 9.03 -16.78
CA VAL A 182 -11.45 9.89 -15.63
C VAL A 182 -12.02 11.29 -15.85
N GLU A 183 -11.83 11.85 -17.06
CA GLU A 183 -12.32 13.17 -17.43
C GLU A 183 -13.86 13.21 -17.57
N SER A 184 -14.45 12.28 -18.33
CA SER A 184 -15.89 12.29 -18.61
C SER A 184 -16.75 12.02 -17.39
N GLU A 185 -16.26 11.18 -16.47
CA GLU A 185 -16.94 10.84 -15.21
C GLU A 185 -16.52 11.76 -14.04
N LYS A 186 -15.66 12.76 -14.32
CA LYS A 186 -15.19 13.77 -13.34
C LYS A 186 -14.58 13.14 -12.08
N ILE A 187 -13.83 12.07 -12.25
CA ILE A 187 -13.29 11.28 -11.13
C ILE A 187 -12.41 12.14 -10.20
N MET A 188 -11.69 13.12 -10.75
CA MET A 188 -10.85 14.03 -9.94
C MET A 188 -11.66 15.02 -9.09
N GLU A 189 -12.97 15.13 -9.29
CA GLU A 189 -13.89 15.90 -8.44
C GLU A 189 -14.48 15.04 -7.30
N ASP A 190 -14.34 13.70 -7.37
CA ASP A 190 -14.84 12.77 -6.36
C ASP A 190 -13.83 12.66 -5.21
N PRO A 191 -14.20 13.06 -3.96
CA PRO A 191 -13.28 13.08 -2.82
C PRO A 191 -12.82 11.69 -2.37
N VAL A 192 -13.48 10.62 -2.82
CA VAL A 192 -13.09 9.23 -2.50
C VAL A 192 -12.07 8.69 -3.49
N TYR A 193 -12.17 9.05 -4.78
CA TYR A 193 -11.28 8.53 -5.82
C TYR A 193 -10.11 9.44 -6.14
N ALA A 194 -10.28 10.76 -6.03
CA ALA A 194 -9.22 11.73 -6.37
C ALA A 194 -7.89 11.47 -5.65
N PRO A 195 -7.84 11.10 -4.35
CA PRO A 195 -6.59 10.82 -3.67
C PRO A 195 -5.79 9.68 -4.31
N PHE A 196 -6.45 8.61 -4.78
CA PHE A 196 -5.76 7.51 -5.45
C PHE A 196 -5.10 7.95 -6.76
N TYR A 197 -5.76 8.79 -7.57
CA TYR A 197 -5.18 9.30 -8.81
C TYR A 197 -4.04 10.28 -8.57
N LYS A 198 -4.11 11.09 -7.50
CA LYS A 198 -2.99 11.94 -7.09
C LYS A 198 -1.78 11.10 -6.66
N MET A 199 -2.00 10.05 -5.85
CA MET A 199 -0.95 9.11 -5.48
C MET A 199 -0.33 8.44 -6.69
N LEU A 200 -1.13 8.08 -7.72
CA LEU A 200 -0.66 7.55 -8.98
C LEU A 200 0.30 8.54 -9.68
N GLU A 201 -0.06 9.81 -9.75
CA GLU A 201 0.78 10.86 -10.37
C GLU A 201 2.09 11.06 -9.61
N GLN A 202 2.06 11.07 -8.28
CA GLN A 202 3.23 11.18 -7.40
C GLN A 202 4.19 9.98 -7.54
N SER A 203 3.64 8.80 -7.87
CA SER A 203 4.40 7.54 -7.96
C SER A 203 5.11 7.35 -9.31
N VAL A 204 4.93 8.25 -10.26
CA VAL A 204 5.63 8.17 -11.56
C VAL A 204 7.14 8.28 -11.37
N GLY A 205 7.87 7.28 -11.84
CA GLY A 205 9.34 7.24 -11.77
C GLY A 205 9.89 6.27 -10.71
N TYR A 206 9.04 5.73 -9.85
CA TYR A 206 9.43 4.65 -8.94
C TYR A 206 9.23 3.30 -9.63
N THR A 207 10.23 2.43 -9.50
CA THR A 207 10.20 1.11 -10.14
C THR A 207 10.20 0.03 -9.06
N PRO A 208 9.14 -0.76 -8.95
CA PRO A 208 9.07 -1.88 -8.00
C PRO A 208 10.22 -2.86 -8.17
N THR A 209 10.73 -3.36 -7.06
CA THR A 209 11.85 -4.32 -7.02
C THR A 209 11.58 -5.57 -7.86
N ILE A 210 10.33 -5.99 -7.99
CA ILE A 210 9.93 -7.10 -8.88
C ILE A 210 10.39 -6.93 -10.34
N PHE A 211 10.59 -5.69 -10.80
CA PHE A 211 11.09 -5.40 -12.15
C PHE A 211 12.60 -5.11 -12.19
N LEU A 212 13.26 -5.06 -11.04
CA LEU A 212 14.70 -4.76 -10.93
C LEU A 212 15.56 -6.02 -10.77
N THR A 213 14.96 -7.15 -10.36
CA THR A 213 15.69 -8.41 -10.11
C THR A 213 14.87 -9.62 -10.54
N ASP A 214 15.55 -10.65 -11.00
CA ASP A 214 15.00 -11.98 -11.27
C ASP A 214 14.83 -12.84 -10.01
N LYS A 215 15.36 -12.38 -8.88
CA LYS A 215 15.26 -13.05 -7.57
C LYS A 215 14.04 -12.60 -6.75
N TRP A 216 13.11 -11.83 -7.32
CA TRP A 216 11.99 -11.26 -6.58
C TRP A 216 11.19 -12.26 -5.75
N SER A 217 10.91 -13.45 -6.30
CA SER A 217 10.13 -14.46 -5.55
C SER A 217 10.82 -14.84 -4.24
N TYR A 218 12.14 -15.07 -4.28
CA TYR A 218 12.92 -15.37 -3.08
C TYR A 218 12.94 -14.19 -2.11
N ILE A 219 13.24 -12.99 -2.61
CA ILE A 219 13.28 -11.77 -1.79
C ILE A 219 11.93 -11.50 -1.12
N SER A 220 10.85 -11.65 -1.86
CA SER A 220 9.49 -11.44 -1.35
C SER A 220 9.12 -12.44 -0.24
N ASP A 221 9.50 -13.71 -0.39
CA ASP A 221 9.25 -14.73 0.62
C ASP A 221 10.02 -14.43 1.92
N GLU A 222 11.31 -14.12 1.81
CA GLU A 222 12.17 -13.76 2.96
C GLU A 222 11.67 -12.49 3.67
N LEU A 223 11.31 -11.44 2.91
CA LEU A 223 10.77 -10.22 3.48
C LEU A 223 9.42 -10.45 4.18
N SER A 224 8.56 -11.29 3.63
CA SER A 224 7.27 -11.60 4.25
C SER A 224 7.43 -12.31 5.59
N LEU A 225 8.41 -13.22 5.70
CA LEU A 225 8.77 -13.85 6.97
C LEU A 225 9.35 -12.85 7.97
N SER A 226 10.26 -11.99 7.50
CA SER A 226 10.89 -10.95 8.31
C SER A 226 9.88 -9.94 8.86
N PHE A 227 8.88 -9.55 8.06
CA PHE A 227 7.82 -8.67 8.54
C PHE A 227 6.95 -9.34 9.61
N GLU A 228 6.72 -10.65 9.49
CA GLU A 228 6.05 -11.40 10.56
C GLU A 228 6.87 -11.38 11.86
N GLU A 229 8.20 -11.51 11.80
CA GLU A 229 9.07 -11.40 12.98
C GLU A 229 9.05 -10.00 13.61
N ILE A 230 9.14 -8.96 12.78
CA ILE A 230 9.12 -7.56 13.23
C ILE A 230 7.76 -7.19 13.85
N PHE A 231 6.65 -7.62 13.26
CA PHE A 231 5.31 -7.15 13.63
C PHE A 231 4.50 -8.14 14.46
N ASN A 232 5.00 -9.34 14.73
CA ASN A 232 4.31 -10.29 15.59
C ASN A 232 4.28 -9.76 17.04
N PRO A 233 3.08 -9.54 17.63
CA PRO A 233 2.95 -8.95 18.96
C PRO A 233 3.58 -9.78 20.08
N ASN A 234 3.92 -11.04 19.81
CA ASN A 234 4.53 -11.93 20.82
C ASN A 234 6.08 -11.90 20.77
N THR A 235 6.66 -11.47 19.68
CA THR A 235 8.13 -11.41 19.48
C THR A 235 8.62 -9.99 19.37
N LEU A 236 8.10 -9.21 18.43
CA LEU A 236 8.51 -7.83 18.13
C LEU A 236 10.03 -7.72 18.01
N GLU A 237 10.63 -8.56 17.15
CA GLU A 237 12.07 -8.58 16.93
C GLU A 237 12.58 -7.22 16.44
N ASP A 238 13.80 -6.90 16.79
CA ASP A 238 14.44 -5.63 16.42
C ASP A 238 14.56 -5.50 14.88
N PRO A 239 13.98 -4.47 14.26
CA PRO A 239 13.99 -4.33 12.80
C PRO A 239 15.40 -4.31 12.19
N GLN A 240 16.38 -3.66 12.84
CA GLN A 240 17.76 -3.65 12.34
C GLN A 240 18.33 -5.06 12.26
N THR A 241 18.17 -5.84 13.33
CA THR A 241 18.68 -7.22 13.40
C THR A 241 18.07 -8.10 12.33
N VAL A 242 16.76 -8.02 12.14
CA VAL A 242 16.03 -8.82 11.15
C VAL A 242 16.44 -8.44 9.71
N LEU A 243 16.48 -7.15 9.41
CA LEU A 243 16.84 -6.69 8.07
C LEU A 243 18.30 -6.93 7.71
N ASP A 244 19.22 -6.85 8.68
CA ASP A 244 20.63 -7.21 8.50
C ASP A 244 20.79 -8.72 8.20
N ALA A 245 19.98 -9.57 8.83
CA ALA A 245 19.97 -11.01 8.56
C ALA A 245 19.55 -11.31 7.11
N VAL A 246 18.48 -10.67 6.62
CA VAL A 246 18.03 -10.81 5.22
C VAL A 246 19.12 -10.37 4.23
N VAL A 247 19.79 -9.26 4.51
CA VAL A 247 20.88 -8.76 3.67
C VAL A 247 22.06 -9.71 3.65
N ALA A 248 22.38 -10.34 4.79
CA ALA A 248 23.52 -11.28 4.89
C ALA A 248 23.33 -12.59 4.12
N GLU A 249 22.07 -12.95 3.77
CA GLU A 249 21.75 -14.17 3.00
C GLU A 249 21.78 -13.95 1.48
N GLN A 250 21.95 -12.71 1.01
CA GLN A 250 22.01 -12.35 -0.42
C GLN A 250 23.39 -12.62 -1.04
#